data_54fdd2ddf6fdfe2ce5840d766a4d82fc
#
_entry.id   54fdd2ddf6fdfe2ce5840d766a4d82fc
#
_cell.length_a   1.000
_cell.length_b   1.000
_cell.length_c   1.000
_cell.angle_alpha   90.00
_cell.angle_beta   90.00
_cell.angle_gamma   90.00
#
_symmetry.space_group_name_H-M   'P 1'
#
loop_
_entity.id
_entity.type
_entity.pdbx_description
1 polymer ?
#
loop_
_entity_poly.entity_id
_entity_poly.type
_entity_poly.pdbx_seq_one_letter_code
_entity_poly.pdbx_strand_id
1 'polypeptide(L)'
;MQPTILLIDDNAVQAATRQTVLKRAGYFVIVALNPQRALEQFRNAEFPKEINLVITDHIMPGMSGAEFVRELRKLRPTLPIMVISGLEEAEAAYEGQNILFRLKPLLPDNLLASVHRLVPPK
;
A
#
# COMPACT_ATOMS: atom_id res chain seq x y z
N MET A 1 -5.56 -8.30 18.15
CA MET A 1 -4.46 -7.45 17.63
C MET A 1 -4.83 -6.88 16.27
N GLN A 2 -4.60 -5.59 16.06
CA GLN A 2 -4.95 -4.95 14.79
C GLN A 2 -3.92 -5.31 13.73
N PRO A 3 -4.36 -5.69 12.51
CA PRO A 3 -3.42 -5.81 11.40
C PRO A 3 -2.79 -4.46 11.08
N THR A 4 -1.55 -4.48 10.62
CA THR A 4 -0.78 -3.27 10.32
C THR A 4 -0.72 -3.06 8.81
N ILE A 5 -1.10 -1.87 8.38
CA ILE A 5 -1.05 -1.44 6.98
C ILE A 5 0.06 -0.40 6.83
N LEU A 6 0.93 -0.60 5.85
CA LEU A 6 1.87 0.43 5.42
C LEU A 6 1.25 1.14 4.22
N LEU A 7 0.97 2.42 4.37
CA LEU A 7 0.38 3.24 3.33
C LEU A 7 1.45 4.14 2.73
N ILE A 8 1.74 3.95 1.44
CA ILE A 8 2.77 4.72 0.74
C ILE A 8 2.10 5.67 -0.21
N ASP A 9 2.31 6.98 0.00
CA ASP A 9 1.68 8.03 -0.78
C ASP A 9 2.49 9.30 -0.59
N ASP A 10 2.94 9.91 -1.69
CA ASP A 10 3.71 11.15 -1.62
C ASP A 10 2.82 12.38 -1.34
N ASN A 11 1.50 12.23 -1.47
CA ASN A 11 0.55 13.28 -1.14
C ASN A 11 0.09 13.13 0.32
N ALA A 12 0.59 14.01 1.20
CA ALA A 12 0.32 13.92 2.63
C ALA A 12 -1.16 14.06 2.98
N VAL A 13 -1.92 14.89 2.25
CA VAL A 13 -3.35 15.07 2.49
C VAL A 13 -4.12 13.81 2.16
N GLN A 14 -3.85 13.21 1.01
CA GLN A 14 -4.49 11.98 0.58
C GLN A 14 -4.14 10.84 1.54
N ALA A 15 -2.89 10.75 1.96
CA ALA A 15 -2.44 9.76 2.93
C ALA A 15 -3.18 9.90 4.26
N ALA A 16 -3.33 11.13 4.76
CA ALA A 16 -4.03 11.38 6.01
C ALA A 16 -5.51 10.97 5.94
N THR A 17 -6.16 11.25 4.82
CA THR A 17 -7.55 10.88 4.60
C THR A 17 -7.73 9.36 4.62
N ARG A 18 -6.89 8.65 3.89
CA ARG A 18 -6.94 7.18 3.84
C ARG A 18 -6.59 6.58 5.20
N GLN A 19 -5.61 7.15 5.88
CA GLN A 19 -5.22 6.69 7.21
C GLN A 19 -6.40 6.77 8.18
N THR A 20 -7.12 7.89 8.17
CA THR A 20 -8.28 8.07 9.05
C THR A 20 -9.35 7.01 8.79
N VAL A 21 -9.67 6.76 7.53
CA VAL A 21 -10.66 5.75 7.14
C VAL A 21 -10.26 4.37 7.65
N LEU A 22 -9.00 3.99 7.43
CA LEU A 22 -8.50 2.67 7.80
C LEU A 22 -8.39 2.49 9.31
N LYS A 23 -7.97 3.53 10.04
CA LYS A 23 -7.88 3.46 11.50
C LYS A 23 -9.25 3.27 12.12
N ARG A 24 -10.27 3.95 11.61
CA ARG A 24 -11.64 3.80 12.10
C ARG A 24 -12.19 2.39 11.85
N ALA A 25 -11.66 1.72 10.84
CA ALA A 25 -12.08 0.35 10.50
C ALA A 25 -11.33 -0.72 11.28
N GLY A 26 -10.43 -0.36 12.17
CA GLY A 26 -9.75 -1.31 13.05
C GLY A 26 -8.32 -1.67 12.64
N TYR A 27 -7.69 -0.88 11.78
CA TYR A 27 -6.31 -1.14 11.36
C TYR A 27 -5.33 -0.20 12.05
N PHE A 28 -4.11 -0.70 12.29
CA PHE A 28 -2.98 0.13 12.65
C PHE A 28 -2.32 0.58 11.35
N VAL A 29 -2.12 1.87 11.16
CA VAL A 29 -1.63 2.41 9.87
C VAL A 29 -0.35 3.19 10.06
N ILE A 30 0.67 2.79 9.30
CA ILE A 30 1.93 3.51 9.21
C ILE A 30 1.95 4.19 7.84
N VAL A 31 2.27 5.48 7.80
CA VAL A 31 2.35 6.24 6.55
C VAL A 31 3.80 6.45 6.17
N ALA A 32 4.14 6.19 4.91
CA ALA A 32 5.44 6.52 4.33
C ALA A 32 5.20 7.44 3.13
N LEU A 33 5.86 8.57 3.10
CA LEU A 33 5.73 9.54 2.00
C LEU A 33 6.77 9.32 0.90
N ASN A 34 7.64 8.34 1.06
CA ASN A 34 8.73 8.06 0.13
C ASN A 34 8.92 6.55 -0.03
N PRO A 35 8.73 6.00 -1.25
CA PRO A 35 8.85 4.56 -1.46
C PRO A 35 10.27 4.02 -1.26
N GLN A 36 11.30 4.79 -1.59
CA GLN A 36 12.68 4.36 -1.41
C GLN A 36 13.02 4.20 0.07
N ARG A 37 12.55 5.13 0.90
CA ARG A 37 12.74 5.04 2.34
C ARG A 37 11.99 3.83 2.92
N ALA A 38 10.80 3.56 2.42
CA ALA A 38 10.03 2.38 2.84
C ALA A 38 10.77 1.08 2.53
N LEU A 39 11.41 0.98 1.37
CA LEU A 39 12.22 -0.19 1.04
C LEU A 39 13.40 -0.36 1.99
N GLU A 40 14.08 0.73 2.35
CA GLU A 40 15.17 0.68 3.35
C GLU A 40 14.65 0.16 4.68
N GLN A 41 13.47 0.61 5.10
CA GLN A 41 12.87 0.16 6.35
C GLN A 41 12.55 -1.34 6.32
N PHE A 42 12.10 -1.87 5.19
CA PHE A 42 11.93 -3.31 5.03
C PHE A 42 13.26 -4.04 5.11
N ARG A 43 14.29 -3.56 4.41
CA ARG A 43 15.61 -4.20 4.40
C ARG A 43 16.23 -4.23 5.78
N ASN A 44 16.03 -3.18 6.57
CA ASN A 44 16.66 -3.01 7.88
C ASN A 44 15.76 -3.42 9.05
N ALA A 45 14.58 -3.95 8.76
CA ALA A 45 13.59 -4.36 9.76
C ALA A 45 13.29 -3.23 10.76
N GLU A 46 13.04 -2.03 10.25
CA GLU A 46 12.86 -0.82 11.08
C GLU A 46 11.42 -0.53 11.48
N PHE A 47 10.44 -1.31 10.99
CA PHE A 47 9.05 -1.06 11.38
C PHE A 47 8.78 -1.55 12.79
N PRO A 48 7.97 -0.81 13.57
CA PRO A 48 7.66 -1.20 14.96
C PRO A 48 6.77 -2.42 15.07
N LYS A 49 6.08 -2.78 13.97
CA LYS A 49 5.18 -3.94 13.92
C LYS A 49 5.37 -4.64 12.56
N GLU A 50 5.00 -5.91 12.51
CA GLU A 50 4.97 -6.64 11.25
C GLU A 50 3.95 -6.01 10.31
N ILE A 51 4.36 -5.75 9.07
CA ILE A 51 3.47 -5.20 8.04
C ILE A 51 2.66 -6.33 7.44
N ASN A 52 1.33 -6.21 7.47
CA ASN A 52 0.39 -7.22 6.96
C ASN A 52 -0.18 -6.88 5.59
N LEU A 53 -0.12 -5.62 5.19
CA LEU A 53 -0.61 -5.15 3.90
C LEU A 53 0.14 -3.87 3.54
N VAL A 54 0.51 -3.74 2.26
CA VAL A 54 1.05 -2.50 1.71
C VAL A 54 0.05 -1.94 0.73
N ILE A 55 -0.27 -0.65 0.86
CA ILE A 55 -1.08 0.10 -0.10
C ILE A 55 -0.19 1.18 -0.69
N THR A 56 -0.07 1.24 -2.01
CA THR A 56 0.78 2.24 -2.66
C THR A 56 0.07 2.88 -3.85
N ASP A 57 0.39 4.13 -4.13
CA ASP A 57 0.04 4.76 -5.40
C ASP A 57 0.97 4.27 -6.50
N HIS A 58 0.52 4.37 -7.75
CA HIS A 58 1.33 4.03 -8.91
C HIS A 58 2.32 5.16 -9.27
N ILE A 59 1.83 6.40 -9.29
CA ILE A 59 2.65 7.54 -9.68
C ILE A 59 3.22 8.22 -8.44
N MET A 60 4.54 8.18 -8.30
CA MET A 60 5.26 8.82 -7.20
C MET A 60 6.59 9.36 -7.74
N PRO A 61 7.09 10.50 -7.18
CA PRO A 61 8.39 11.03 -7.59
C PRO A 61 9.53 10.07 -7.25
N GLY A 62 10.50 9.97 -8.14
CA GLY A 62 11.73 9.22 -7.92
C GLY A 62 11.63 7.72 -8.11
N MET A 63 10.51 7.12 -7.81
CA MET A 63 10.30 5.68 -7.98
C MET A 63 8.81 5.42 -8.20
N SER A 64 8.45 4.76 -9.28
CA SER A 64 7.06 4.41 -9.55
C SER A 64 6.59 3.30 -8.62
N GLY A 65 5.26 3.15 -8.51
CA GLY A 65 4.69 2.02 -7.78
C GLY A 65 5.15 0.68 -8.34
N ALA A 66 5.29 0.58 -9.66
CA ALA A 66 5.73 -0.67 -10.30
C ALA A 66 7.17 -1.04 -9.90
N GLU A 67 8.07 -0.06 -9.88
CA GLU A 67 9.44 -0.27 -9.42
C GLU A 67 9.47 -0.66 -7.94
N PHE A 68 8.71 0.05 -7.13
CA PHE A 68 8.61 -0.23 -5.70
C PHE A 68 8.12 -1.66 -5.44
N VAL A 69 7.04 -2.07 -6.10
CA VAL A 69 6.47 -3.41 -5.92
C VAL A 69 7.47 -4.49 -6.36
N ARG A 70 8.17 -4.27 -7.47
CA ARG A 70 9.19 -5.21 -7.95
C ARG A 70 10.28 -5.44 -6.91
N GLU A 71 10.80 -4.35 -6.31
CA GLU A 71 11.82 -4.45 -5.28
C GLU A 71 11.28 -5.05 -3.99
N LEU A 72 10.07 -4.67 -3.60
CA LEU A 72 9.45 -5.21 -2.40
C LEU A 72 9.20 -6.71 -2.52
N ARG A 73 8.80 -7.19 -3.68
CA ARG A 73 8.57 -8.62 -3.92
C ARG A 73 9.82 -9.46 -3.74
N LYS A 74 10.99 -8.91 -4.00
CA LYS A 74 12.26 -9.61 -3.73
C LYS A 74 12.48 -9.81 -2.23
N LEU A 75 12.01 -8.87 -1.42
CA LEU A 75 12.16 -8.92 0.03
C LEU A 75 11.02 -9.68 0.71
N ARG A 76 9.82 -9.53 0.20
CA ARG A 76 8.59 -10.08 0.79
C ARG A 76 7.71 -10.69 -0.30
N PRO A 77 7.99 -11.94 -0.71
CA PRO A 77 7.32 -12.56 -1.86
C PRO A 77 5.81 -12.74 -1.73
N THR A 78 5.29 -12.85 -0.51
CA THR A 78 3.88 -13.16 -0.27
C THR A 78 3.11 -12.06 0.46
N LEU A 79 3.74 -10.93 0.73
CA LEU A 79 3.08 -9.82 1.42
C LEU A 79 1.94 -9.28 0.55
N PRO A 80 0.70 -9.18 1.07
CA PRO A 80 -0.40 -8.58 0.30
C PRO A 80 -0.09 -7.13 -0.08
N ILE A 81 -0.31 -6.79 -1.35
CA ILE A 81 -0.06 -5.45 -1.88
C ILE A 81 -1.28 -4.99 -2.67
N MET A 82 -1.74 -3.77 -2.40
CA MET A 82 -2.77 -3.11 -3.20
C MET A 82 -2.16 -1.86 -3.84
N VAL A 83 -2.38 -1.70 -5.15
CA VAL A 83 -1.92 -0.54 -5.91
C VAL A 83 -3.13 0.28 -6.33
N ILE A 84 -3.06 1.58 -6.14
CA ILE A 84 -4.11 2.52 -6.52
C ILE A 84 -3.57 3.46 -7.58
N SER A 85 -4.29 3.62 -8.69
CA SER A 85 -3.86 4.45 -9.80
C SER A 85 -5.04 5.14 -10.48
N GLY A 86 -4.79 6.32 -11.04
CA GLY A 86 -5.74 6.98 -11.91
C GLY A 86 -5.67 6.50 -13.37
N LEU A 87 -4.73 5.62 -13.69
CA LEU A 87 -4.46 5.16 -15.04
C LEU A 87 -4.80 3.66 -15.16
N GLU A 88 -5.83 3.33 -15.92
CA GLU A 88 -6.25 1.95 -16.12
C GLU A 88 -5.13 1.11 -16.75
N GLU A 89 -4.45 1.65 -17.73
CA GLU A 89 -3.37 0.97 -18.45
C GLU A 89 -2.16 0.66 -17.58
N ALA A 90 -2.04 1.30 -16.41
CA ALA A 90 -0.93 1.04 -15.50
C ALA A 90 -0.96 -0.37 -14.91
N GLU A 91 -2.10 -1.04 -14.94
CA GLU A 91 -2.21 -2.40 -14.39
C GLU A 91 -1.23 -3.37 -15.05
N ALA A 92 -0.98 -3.19 -16.35
CA ALA A 92 -0.05 -4.05 -17.08
C ALA A 92 1.36 -4.03 -16.51
N ALA A 93 1.76 -2.93 -15.86
CA ALA A 93 3.09 -2.81 -15.28
C ALA A 93 3.30 -3.73 -14.06
N TYR A 94 2.23 -4.31 -13.54
CA TYR A 94 2.27 -5.18 -12.36
C TYR A 94 2.07 -6.66 -12.70
N GLU A 95 2.08 -6.99 -13.98
CA GLU A 95 1.89 -8.37 -14.42
C GLU A 95 2.89 -9.30 -13.75
N GLY A 96 2.41 -10.41 -13.20
CA GLY A 96 3.24 -11.39 -12.51
C GLY A 96 3.59 -11.04 -11.06
N GLN A 97 3.18 -9.86 -10.55
CA GLN A 97 3.53 -9.43 -9.20
C GLN A 97 2.50 -9.80 -8.14
N ASN A 98 1.36 -10.35 -8.55
CA ASN A 98 0.30 -10.80 -7.64
C ASN A 98 -0.16 -9.68 -6.68
N ILE A 99 -0.68 -8.60 -7.26
CA ILE A 99 -1.19 -7.46 -6.50
C ILE A 99 -2.68 -7.27 -6.79
N LEU A 100 -3.34 -6.51 -5.92
CA LEU A 100 -4.71 -6.05 -6.16
C LEU A 100 -4.63 -4.63 -6.72
N PHE A 101 -5.15 -4.42 -7.92
CA PHE A 101 -5.11 -3.12 -8.59
C PHE A 101 -6.47 -2.44 -8.47
N ARG A 102 -6.50 -1.15 -8.11
CA ARG A 102 -7.74 -0.36 -8.02
C ARG A 102 -7.56 1.00 -8.68
N LEU A 103 -8.63 1.46 -9.32
CA LEU A 103 -8.64 2.76 -10.00
C LEU A 103 -9.13 3.87 -9.09
N LYS A 104 -8.57 5.06 -9.25
CA LYS A 104 -9.08 6.28 -8.63
C LYS A 104 -10.26 6.82 -9.46
N PRO A 105 -11.23 7.49 -8.84
CA PRO A 105 -11.34 7.76 -7.40
C PRO A 105 -11.78 6.50 -6.64
N LEU A 106 -11.08 6.19 -5.56
CA LEU A 106 -11.41 5.04 -4.72
C LEU A 106 -12.14 5.55 -3.49
N LEU A 107 -13.45 5.35 -3.46
CA LEU A 107 -14.29 5.82 -2.36
C LEU A 107 -13.99 5.02 -1.08
N PRO A 108 -14.24 5.62 0.12
CA PRO A 108 -13.94 4.94 1.38
C PRO A 108 -14.50 3.53 1.51
N ASP A 109 -15.76 3.32 1.10
CA ASP A 109 -16.37 1.99 1.18
C ASP A 109 -15.67 0.98 0.27
N ASN A 110 -15.25 1.41 -0.90
CA ASN A 110 -14.53 0.55 -1.83
C ASN A 110 -13.10 0.26 -1.35
N LEU A 111 -12.46 1.25 -0.76
CA LEU A 111 -11.15 1.06 -0.13
C LEU A 111 -11.26 0.02 0.98
N LEU A 112 -12.22 0.16 1.88
CA LEU A 112 -12.41 -0.77 2.98
C LEU A 112 -12.75 -2.18 2.51
N ALA A 113 -13.63 -2.31 1.50
CA ALA A 113 -13.98 -3.62 0.97
C ALA A 113 -12.75 -4.32 0.39
N SER A 114 -11.90 -3.59 -0.32
CA SER A 114 -10.67 -4.14 -0.90
C SER A 114 -9.68 -4.58 0.18
N VAL A 115 -9.54 -3.76 1.22
CA VAL A 115 -8.63 -4.06 2.33
C VAL A 115 -9.13 -5.26 3.13
N HIS A 116 -10.43 -5.31 3.43
CA HIS A 116 -11.04 -6.45 4.14
C HIS A 116 -10.85 -7.77 3.40
N ARG A 117 -10.89 -7.71 2.07
CA ARG A 117 -10.68 -8.89 1.23
C ARG A 117 -9.25 -9.42 1.37
N LEU A 118 -8.26 -8.53 1.49
CA LEU A 118 -6.85 -8.91 1.59
C LEU A 118 -6.45 -9.24 3.03
N VAL A 119 -6.88 -8.42 3.98
CA VAL A 119 -6.54 -8.56 5.40
C VAL A 119 -7.75 -8.16 6.23
N PRO A 120 -8.56 -9.13 6.70
CA PRO A 120 -9.72 -8.79 7.54
C PRO A 120 -9.29 -8.13 8.85
N PRO A 121 -10.05 -7.16 9.37
CA PRO A 121 -9.76 -6.57 10.68
C PRO A 121 -10.03 -7.58 11.77
N LYS A 122 -9.37 -7.39 12.91
CA LYS A 122 -9.59 -8.23 14.08
C LYS A 122 -10.24 -7.49 15.21
#